data_7bbc6a3865e287c99e0892414b5f378c
#
_entry.id   7bbc6a3865e287c99e0892414b5f378c
#
_cell.length_a   1.000
_cell.length_b   1.000
_cell.length_c   1.000
_cell.angle_alpha   90.00
_cell.angle_beta   90.00
_cell.angle_gamma   90.00
#
_symmetry.space_group_name_H-M   'P 1'
#
loop_
_entity.id
_entity.type
_entity.pdbx_description
1 polymer ?
#
loop_
_entity_poly.entity_id
_entity_poly.type
_entity_poly.pdbx_seq_one_letter_code
_entity_poly.pdbx_strand_id
1 'polypeptide(L)'
;MGSEVVGIDIGGTKALAVIVAAGTEQILGSAVASSSDDGPTLINTLASLVARLGEQTDCEAAAVGLGVAGLAHRSGVVHYSPNLPELIEFPIGPKLQEVLGVRVVVGNDATAGTFAEWRHGAGQNVDNFALVTLGTGIGTGFVVDGHLLQGASGFVGESGHMVVDARGPAHVTGQQGPWEYFASGNALGRLGREAAASGKFPWGAAEAGNADTVTSQHVATGAAEGEGDALRILDAFCREVGRGLANLVLILDLELVVIGGGLCSIGEPLRAGVDYWLQELLLGSEYRPVVRVALAELGPEAGALGAALIAGEIL
;
A
#
# COMPACT_ATOMS: atom_id res chain seq x y z
N MET A 1 -17.12 14.09 -25.66
CA MET A 1 -17.08 12.85 -24.87
C MET A 1 -16.01 13.07 -23.84
N GLY A 2 -16.31 12.85 -22.55
CA GLY A 2 -15.35 13.06 -21.49
C GLY A 2 -14.08 12.27 -21.71
N SER A 3 -12.97 12.88 -21.39
CA SER A 3 -11.64 12.24 -21.37
C SER A 3 -11.17 11.94 -19.95
N GLU A 4 -12.04 12.20 -18.97
CA GLU A 4 -11.72 12.04 -17.55
C GLU A 4 -11.88 10.59 -17.11
N VAL A 5 -11.06 10.20 -16.15
CA VAL A 5 -11.05 8.84 -15.59
C VAL A 5 -11.24 8.91 -14.09
N VAL A 6 -12.06 8.02 -13.56
CA VAL A 6 -12.21 7.88 -12.12
C VAL A 6 -11.37 6.72 -11.62
N GLY A 7 -10.62 6.94 -10.55
CA GLY A 7 -9.95 5.86 -9.82
C GLY A 7 -10.49 5.77 -8.42
N ILE A 8 -10.65 4.54 -7.92
CA ILE A 8 -11.18 4.27 -6.58
C ILE A 8 -10.25 3.28 -5.87
N ASP A 9 -9.77 3.70 -4.71
CA ASP A 9 -9.04 2.84 -3.77
C ASP A 9 -10.01 2.33 -2.70
N ILE A 10 -10.18 1.01 -2.62
CA ILE A 10 -11.17 0.36 -1.77
C ILE A 10 -10.48 -0.30 -0.58
N GLY A 11 -10.48 0.41 0.55
CA GLY A 11 -10.05 -0.14 1.84
C GLY A 11 -11.19 -0.81 2.62
N GLY A 12 -10.88 -1.45 3.74
CA GLY A 12 -11.86 -2.15 4.56
C GLY A 12 -12.92 -1.28 5.23
N THR A 13 -12.63 0.01 5.45
CA THR A 13 -13.54 0.95 6.15
C THR A 13 -14.01 2.09 5.28
N LYS A 14 -13.25 2.43 4.24
CA LYS A 14 -13.54 3.55 3.34
C LYS A 14 -13.11 3.25 1.92
N ALA A 15 -13.82 3.81 0.95
CA ALA A 15 -13.42 3.92 -0.44
C ALA A 15 -13.09 5.39 -0.74
N LEU A 16 -11.89 5.64 -1.27
CA LEU A 16 -11.44 6.96 -1.73
C LEU A 16 -11.50 6.99 -3.26
N ALA A 17 -12.24 7.91 -3.82
CA ALA A 17 -12.34 8.10 -5.26
C ALA A 17 -11.74 9.44 -5.69
N VAL A 18 -11.05 9.45 -6.82
CA VAL A 18 -10.56 10.67 -7.49
C VAL A 18 -11.03 10.66 -8.94
N ILE A 19 -11.30 11.84 -9.50
CA ILE A 19 -11.48 12.04 -10.94
C ILE A 19 -10.27 12.81 -11.47
N VAL A 20 -9.71 12.33 -12.56
CA VAL A 20 -8.44 12.82 -13.14
C VAL A 20 -8.67 13.18 -14.60
N ALA A 21 -8.04 14.25 -15.06
CA ALA A 21 -7.98 14.55 -16.47
C ALA A 21 -7.14 13.49 -17.21
N ALA A 22 -7.66 12.90 -18.28
CA ALA A 22 -7.00 11.81 -18.99
C ALA A 22 -5.57 12.16 -19.42
N GLY A 23 -4.65 11.21 -19.16
CA GLY A 23 -3.23 11.37 -19.50
C GLY A 23 -2.46 12.34 -18.60
N THR A 24 -3.03 12.75 -17.47
CA THR A 24 -2.38 13.63 -16.48
C THR A 24 -2.52 13.08 -15.07
N GLU A 25 -1.77 13.64 -14.11
CA GLU A 25 -1.94 13.41 -12.67
C GLU A 25 -2.89 14.41 -12.00
N GLN A 26 -3.45 15.34 -12.77
CA GLN A 26 -4.28 16.40 -12.23
C GLN A 26 -5.60 15.85 -11.68
N ILE A 27 -5.69 15.78 -10.37
CA ILE A 27 -6.93 15.45 -9.67
C ILE A 27 -7.87 16.66 -9.76
N LEU A 28 -9.03 16.46 -10.42
CA LEU A 28 -10.07 17.48 -10.59
C LEU A 28 -11.02 17.50 -9.40
N GLY A 29 -11.18 16.38 -8.73
CA GLY A 29 -12.01 16.23 -7.54
C GLY A 29 -11.75 14.92 -6.81
N SER A 30 -12.07 14.90 -5.52
CA SER A 30 -12.01 13.71 -4.70
C SER A 30 -13.25 13.52 -3.84
N ALA A 31 -13.56 12.26 -3.51
CA ALA A 31 -14.72 11.91 -2.71
C ALA A 31 -14.44 10.66 -1.89
N VAL A 32 -15.00 10.60 -0.69
CA VAL A 32 -14.86 9.44 0.22
C VAL A 32 -16.24 8.94 0.61
N ALA A 33 -16.36 7.61 0.72
CA ALA A 33 -17.52 6.94 1.30
C ALA A 33 -17.07 5.80 2.19
N SER A 34 -17.95 5.33 3.08
CA SER A 34 -17.70 4.10 3.86
C SER A 34 -17.74 2.89 2.93
N SER A 35 -16.78 1.99 3.07
CA SER A 35 -16.80 0.69 2.40
C SER A 35 -17.83 -0.24 3.04
N SER A 36 -18.26 -1.25 2.30
CA SER A 36 -19.08 -2.35 2.77
C SER A 36 -18.50 -3.65 2.24
N ASP A 37 -18.54 -4.69 3.02
CA ASP A 37 -18.22 -6.06 2.60
C ASP A 37 -19.43 -6.77 1.94
N ASP A 38 -20.65 -6.20 2.07
CA ASP A 38 -21.80 -6.62 1.27
C ASP A 38 -21.64 -6.14 -0.19
N GLY A 39 -21.43 -7.06 -1.11
CA GLY A 39 -21.13 -6.76 -2.50
C GLY A 39 -22.12 -5.84 -3.21
N PRO A 40 -23.46 -6.08 -3.15
CA PRO A 40 -24.46 -5.19 -3.73
C PRO A 40 -24.41 -3.76 -3.15
N THR A 41 -24.26 -3.62 -1.83
CA THR A 41 -24.11 -2.32 -1.16
C THR A 41 -22.84 -1.60 -1.61
N LEU A 42 -21.74 -2.34 -1.74
CA LEU A 42 -20.47 -1.78 -2.23
C LEU A 42 -20.64 -1.25 -3.67
N ILE A 43 -21.23 -2.02 -4.59
CA ILE A 43 -21.47 -1.55 -5.97
C ILE A 43 -22.27 -0.24 -5.98
N ASN A 44 -23.33 -0.13 -5.20
CA ASN A 44 -24.12 1.09 -5.11
C ASN A 44 -23.31 2.27 -4.54
N THR A 45 -22.46 2.00 -3.55
CA THR A 45 -21.57 3.01 -2.97
C THR A 45 -20.57 3.52 -4.01
N LEU A 46 -19.92 2.62 -4.75
CA LEU A 46 -18.94 2.98 -5.78
C LEU A 46 -19.59 3.75 -6.93
N ALA A 47 -20.78 3.34 -7.39
CA ALA A 47 -21.53 4.06 -8.40
C ALA A 47 -21.93 5.47 -7.93
N SER A 48 -22.32 5.61 -6.67
CA SER A 48 -22.65 6.91 -6.07
C SER A 48 -21.42 7.82 -5.95
N LEU A 49 -20.23 7.26 -5.68
CA LEU A 49 -18.98 8.04 -5.68
C LEU A 49 -18.67 8.59 -7.07
N VAL A 50 -18.81 7.77 -8.12
CA VAL A 50 -18.60 8.20 -9.51
C VAL A 50 -19.58 9.30 -9.90
N ALA A 51 -20.87 9.12 -9.61
CA ALA A 51 -21.91 10.13 -9.90
C ALA A 51 -21.62 11.46 -9.17
N ARG A 52 -21.29 11.40 -7.88
CA ARG A 52 -20.93 12.58 -7.07
C ARG A 52 -19.75 13.34 -7.62
N LEU A 53 -18.68 12.62 -8.06
CA LEU A 53 -17.53 13.26 -8.68
C LEU A 53 -17.91 13.94 -10.01
N GLY A 54 -18.74 13.29 -10.84
CA GLY A 54 -19.25 13.88 -12.06
C GLY A 54 -20.03 15.19 -11.81
N GLU A 55 -20.92 15.20 -10.81
CA GLU A 55 -21.66 16.39 -10.41
C GLU A 55 -20.75 17.51 -9.86
N GLN A 56 -19.73 17.17 -9.07
CA GLN A 56 -18.79 18.13 -8.49
C GLN A 56 -17.89 18.81 -9.52
N THR A 57 -17.53 18.10 -10.58
CA THR A 57 -16.54 18.56 -11.57
C THR A 57 -17.16 18.94 -12.91
N ASP A 58 -18.46 18.71 -13.10
CA ASP A 58 -19.17 18.84 -14.39
C ASP A 58 -18.51 18.00 -15.50
N CYS A 59 -18.02 16.80 -15.13
CA CYS A 59 -17.32 15.87 -16.01
C CYS A 59 -17.99 14.49 -16.02
N GLU A 60 -17.87 13.78 -17.14
CA GLU A 60 -18.30 12.39 -17.25
C GLU A 60 -17.08 11.45 -17.31
N ALA A 61 -17.09 10.40 -16.50
CA ALA A 61 -16.03 9.41 -16.51
C ALA A 61 -16.09 8.55 -17.79
N ALA A 62 -15.00 8.49 -18.55
CA ALA A 62 -14.86 7.62 -19.72
C ALA A 62 -14.51 6.18 -19.31
N ALA A 63 -13.83 6.00 -18.19
CA ALA A 63 -13.50 4.71 -17.59
C ALA A 63 -13.35 4.83 -16.07
N VAL A 64 -13.40 3.69 -15.37
CA VAL A 64 -13.19 3.59 -13.92
C VAL A 64 -12.11 2.55 -13.62
N GLY A 65 -11.15 2.90 -12.78
CA GLY A 65 -10.17 2.00 -12.19
C GLY A 65 -10.48 1.69 -10.74
N LEU A 66 -10.34 0.44 -10.31
CA LEU A 66 -10.48 0.01 -8.93
C LEU A 66 -9.17 -0.59 -8.41
N GLY A 67 -8.67 -0.07 -7.29
CA GLY A 67 -7.64 -0.68 -6.47
C GLY A 67 -8.30 -1.41 -5.30
N VAL A 68 -8.05 -2.70 -5.14
CA VAL A 68 -8.64 -3.52 -4.07
C VAL A 68 -7.54 -4.33 -3.40
N ALA A 69 -7.48 -4.29 -2.07
CA ALA A 69 -6.53 -5.12 -1.32
C ALA A 69 -6.82 -6.62 -1.50
N GLY A 70 -5.76 -7.43 -1.69
CA GLY A 70 -5.83 -8.88 -1.83
C GLY A 70 -5.84 -9.38 -3.28
N LEU A 71 -6.47 -10.53 -3.52
CA LEU A 71 -6.40 -11.24 -4.79
C LEU A 71 -7.44 -10.73 -5.80
N ALA A 72 -7.15 -9.57 -6.40
CA ALA A 72 -7.96 -8.97 -7.46
C ALA A 72 -7.50 -9.50 -8.83
N HIS A 73 -8.30 -10.37 -9.44
CA HIS A 73 -7.99 -10.97 -10.73
C HIS A 73 -8.23 -9.96 -11.88
N ARG A 74 -7.40 -10.01 -12.92
CA ARG A 74 -7.49 -9.11 -14.08
C ARG A 74 -8.81 -9.21 -14.88
N SER A 75 -9.64 -10.24 -14.64
CA SER A 75 -11.01 -10.31 -15.18
C SER A 75 -12.00 -9.43 -14.43
N GLY A 76 -11.58 -8.73 -13.37
CA GLY A 76 -12.46 -7.92 -12.54
C GLY A 76 -13.14 -8.68 -11.40
N VAL A 77 -12.70 -9.91 -11.11
CA VAL A 77 -13.21 -10.71 -9.98
C VAL A 77 -12.28 -10.56 -8.79
N VAL A 78 -12.81 -10.25 -7.62
CA VAL A 78 -12.09 -10.34 -6.34
C VAL A 78 -12.26 -11.77 -5.82
N HIS A 79 -11.17 -12.54 -5.86
CA HIS A 79 -11.17 -13.91 -5.32
C HIS A 79 -11.15 -13.93 -3.81
N TYR A 80 -10.39 -13.01 -3.20
CA TYR A 80 -10.27 -12.86 -1.75
C TYR A 80 -9.76 -11.46 -1.40
N SER A 81 -10.33 -10.87 -0.36
CA SER A 81 -9.82 -9.63 0.23
C SER A 81 -9.78 -9.73 1.75
N PRO A 82 -8.63 -9.54 2.39
CA PRO A 82 -8.54 -9.59 3.85
C PRO A 82 -9.32 -8.43 4.52
N ASN A 83 -9.51 -7.34 3.80
CA ASN A 83 -10.19 -6.14 4.28
C ASN A 83 -11.71 -6.16 4.02
N LEU A 84 -12.18 -7.04 3.15
CA LEU A 84 -13.58 -7.19 2.73
C LEU A 84 -13.91 -8.69 2.68
N PRO A 85 -14.02 -9.38 3.84
CA PRO A 85 -14.02 -10.83 3.93
C PRO A 85 -15.24 -11.51 3.28
N GLU A 86 -16.34 -10.79 3.09
CA GLU A 86 -17.53 -11.31 2.41
C GLU A 86 -17.42 -11.24 0.86
N LEU A 87 -16.41 -10.54 0.32
CA LEU A 87 -16.15 -10.46 -1.12
C LEU A 87 -15.29 -11.66 -1.58
N ILE A 88 -15.90 -12.84 -1.60
CA ILE A 88 -15.28 -14.07 -2.12
C ILE A 88 -15.83 -14.35 -3.51
N GLU A 89 -14.93 -14.53 -4.49
CA GLU A 89 -15.30 -14.80 -5.90
C GLU A 89 -16.29 -13.74 -6.46
N PHE A 90 -16.16 -12.50 -6.00
CA PHE A 90 -17.12 -11.44 -6.32
C PHE A 90 -16.72 -10.68 -7.60
N PRO A 91 -17.56 -10.66 -8.65
CA PRO A 91 -17.27 -10.02 -9.93
C PRO A 91 -17.51 -8.50 -9.87
N ILE A 92 -16.73 -7.78 -9.04
CA ILE A 92 -16.91 -6.35 -8.78
C ILE A 92 -16.81 -5.50 -10.05
N GLY A 93 -15.81 -5.81 -10.92
CA GLY A 93 -15.60 -5.06 -12.17
C GLY A 93 -16.78 -5.21 -13.12
N PRO A 94 -17.19 -6.43 -13.53
CA PRO A 94 -18.37 -6.66 -14.38
C PRO A 94 -19.64 -6.03 -13.83
N LYS A 95 -19.92 -6.17 -12.52
CA LYS A 95 -21.13 -5.60 -11.90
C LYS A 95 -21.13 -4.07 -11.90
N LEU A 96 -20.01 -3.45 -11.57
CA LEU A 96 -19.91 -1.99 -11.59
C LEU A 96 -19.98 -1.46 -13.02
N GLN A 97 -19.36 -2.15 -14.00
CA GLN A 97 -19.47 -1.80 -15.41
C GLN A 97 -20.92 -1.85 -15.93
N GLU A 98 -21.69 -2.85 -15.51
CA GLU A 98 -23.11 -2.96 -15.85
C GLU A 98 -23.93 -1.75 -15.33
N VAL A 99 -23.63 -1.31 -14.10
CA VAL A 99 -24.33 -0.16 -13.48
C VAL A 99 -23.92 1.17 -14.10
N LEU A 100 -22.62 1.36 -14.37
CA LEU A 100 -22.11 2.66 -14.85
C LEU A 100 -22.18 2.82 -16.38
N GLY A 101 -22.23 1.74 -17.14
CA GLY A 101 -22.20 1.77 -18.60
C GLY A 101 -20.85 2.16 -19.21
N VAL A 102 -19.79 2.25 -18.39
CA VAL A 102 -18.42 2.55 -18.82
C VAL A 102 -17.46 1.42 -18.44
N ARG A 103 -16.30 1.35 -19.09
CA ARG A 103 -15.31 0.31 -18.81
C ARG A 103 -14.78 0.41 -17.38
N VAL A 104 -14.68 -0.74 -16.71
CA VAL A 104 -14.14 -0.87 -15.36
C VAL A 104 -12.93 -1.79 -15.37
N VAL A 105 -11.79 -1.31 -14.86
CA VAL A 105 -10.55 -2.09 -14.65
C VAL A 105 -10.35 -2.32 -13.17
N VAL A 106 -9.97 -3.53 -12.80
CA VAL A 106 -9.73 -3.90 -11.39
C VAL A 106 -8.31 -4.40 -11.24
N GLY A 107 -7.63 -3.95 -10.20
CA GLY A 107 -6.29 -4.39 -9.83
C GLY A 107 -6.10 -4.36 -8.32
N ASN A 108 -4.91 -4.78 -7.88
CA ASN A 108 -4.51 -4.65 -6.49
C ASN A 108 -4.18 -3.18 -6.15
N ASP A 109 -4.49 -2.73 -4.93
CA ASP A 109 -4.29 -1.36 -4.44
C ASP A 109 -2.83 -0.92 -4.41
N ALA A 110 -1.92 -1.79 -3.94
CA ALA A 110 -0.48 -1.49 -3.92
C ALA A 110 0.10 -1.44 -5.34
N THR A 111 -0.39 -2.28 -6.26
CA THR A 111 -0.03 -2.23 -7.68
C THR A 111 -0.46 -0.90 -8.31
N ALA A 112 -1.67 -0.43 -7.98
CA ALA A 112 -2.16 0.87 -8.43
C ALA A 112 -1.29 2.02 -7.88
N GLY A 113 -1.02 2.02 -6.57
CA GLY A 113 -0.13 3.01 -5.94
C GLY A 113 1.28 3.00 -6.53
N THR A 114 1.80 1.81 -6.87
CA THR A 114 3.09 1.68 -7.56
C THR A 114 3.08 2.36 -8.91
N PHE A 115 2.02 2.19 -9.68
CA PHE A 115 1.89 2.84 -10.99
C PHE A 115 1.85 4.37 -10.87
N ALA A 116 1.13 4.90 -9.87
CA ALA A 116 1.11 6.33 -9.61
C ALA A 116 2.50 6.87 -9.24
N GLU A 117 3.18 6.26 -8.27
CA GLU A 117 4.53 6.66 -7.85
C GLU A 117 5.55 6.54 -8.99
N TRP A 118 5.40 5.57 -9.87
CA TRP A 118 6.24 5.43 -11.05
C TRP A 118 6.04 6.55 -12.06
N ARG A 119 4.79 6.92 -12.31
CA ARG A 119 4.47 7.94 -13.32
C ARG A 119 4.71 9.37 -12.82
N HIS A 120 4.40 9.65 -11.54
CA HIS A 120 4.27 11.02 -11.06
C HIS A 120 4.91 11.28 -9.69
N GLY A 121 5.48 10.26 -9.04
CA GLY A 121 6.05 10.36 -7.70
C GLY A 121 7.52 9.95 -7.63
N ALA A 122 7.92 9.39 -6.50
CA ALA A 122 9.29 9.02 -6.16
C ALA A 122 9.94 8.00 -7.13
N GLY A 123 9.14 7.25 -7.90
CA GLY A 123 9.60 6.26 -8.89
C GLY A 123 9.85 6.82 -10.30
N GLN A 124 9.71 8.14 -10.53
CA GLN A 124 9.89 8.72 -11.86
C GLN A 124 11.30 8.46 -12.41
N ASN A 125 11.35 8.11 -13.72
CA ASN A 125 12.59 7.82 -14.45
C ASN A 125 13.41 6.64 -13.87
N VAL A 126 12.75 5.70 -13.19
CA VAL A 126 13.36 4.48 -12.66
C VAL A 126 12.67 3.28 -13.29
N ASP A 127 13.47 2.39 -13.90
CA ASP A 127 12.95 1.23 -14.61
C ASP A 127 12.82 -0.02 -13.74
N ASN A 128 13.50 -0.06 -12.59
CA ASN A 128 13.50 -1.21 -11.68
C ASN A 128 13.30 -0.76 -10.24
N PHE A 129 12.05 -0.67 -9.78
CA PHE A 129 11.77 -0.31 -8.39
C PHE A 129 10.60 -1.09 -7.79
N ALA A 130 10.52 -1.07 -6.46
CA ALA A 130 9.37 -1.54 -5.69
C ALA A 130 8.77 -0.39 -4.89
N LEU A 131 7.44 -0.29 -4.89
CA LEU A 131 6.69 0.37 -3.82
C LEU A 131 6.40 -0.66 -2.73
N VAL A 132 6.68 -0.31 -1.49
CA VAL A 132 6.34 -1.12 -0.31
C VAL A 132 5.53 -0.25 0.64
N THR A 133 4.25 -0.54 0.78
CA THR A 133 3.37 0.20 1.68
C THR A 133 3.40 -0.43 3.06
N LEU A 134 3.80 0.36 4.07
CA LEU A 134 3.81 -0.01 5.48
C LEU A 134 2.59 0.61 6.17
N GLY A 135 1.54 -0.19 6.27
CA GLY A 135 0.26 0.14 6.89
C GLY A 135 -0.13 -0.89 7.94
N THR A 136 -1.40 -1.21 8.07
CA THR A 136 -1.88 -2.32 8.92
C THR A 136 -1.16 -3.61 8.56
N GLY A 137 -1.01 -3.86 7.26
CA GLY A 137 -0.19 -4.92 6.68
C GLY A 137 0.93 -4.36 5.80
N ILE A 138 1.43 -5.20 4.88
CA ILE A 138 2.42 -4.86 3.86
C ILE A 138 1.81 -5.09 2.48
N GLY A 139 1.66 -4.01 1.69
CA GLY A 139 1.41 -4.10 0.26
C GLY A 139 2.68 -3.88 -0.54
N THR A 140 2.81 -4.53 -1.68
CA THR A 140 3.94 -4.32 -2.58
C THR A 140 3.50 -4.26 -4.03
N GLY A 141 4.20 -3.48 -4.83
CA GLY A 141 4.08 -3.48 -6.28
C GLY A 141 5.44 -3.23 -6.91
N PHE A 142 5.60 -3.60 -8.16
CA PHE A 142 6.91 -3.63 -8.82
C PHE A 142 6.83 -3.07 -10.22
N VAL A 143 7.86 -2.31 -10.60
CA VAL A 143 8.23 -2.02 -11.98
C VAL A 143 9.56 -2.71 -12.25
N VAL A 144 9.64 -3.46 -13.34
CA VAL A 144 10.84 -4.17 -13.76
C VAL A 144 11.01 -3.96 -15.26
N ASP A 145 12.20 -3.57 -15.68
CA ASP A 145 12.52 -3.20 -17.07
C ASP A 145 11.51 -2.19 -17.67
N GLY A 146 11.10 -1.20 -16.88
CA GLY A 146 10.14 -0.19 -17.30
C GLY A 146 8.71 -0.73 -17.53
N HIS A 147 8.33 -1.83 -16.87
CA HIS A 147 7.00 -2.42 -16.98
C HIS A 147 6.41 -2.70 -15.60
N LEU A 148 5.17 -2.29 -15.38
CA LEU A 148 4.42 -2.64 -14.18
C LEU A 148 4.15 -4.15 -14.16
N LEU A 149 4.63 -4.84 -13.13
CA LEU A 149 4.40 -6.27 -12.98
C LEU A 149 2.99 -6.55 -12.46
N GLN A 150 2.24 -7.35 -13.21
CA GLN A 150 0.91 -7.81 -12.80
C GLN A 150 0.84 -9.34 -12.64
N GLY A 151 1.79 -10.08 -13.21
CA GLY A 151 1.80 -11.55 -13.20
C GLY A 151 0.73 -12.16 -14.09
N ALA A 152 0.55 -13.47 -13.99
CA ALA A 152 -0.37 -14.24 -14.83
C ALA A 152 -1.84 -13.90 -14.55
N SER A 153 -2.22 -13.68 -13.30
CA SER A 153 -3.60 -13.47 -12.84
C SER A 153 -3.88 -12.06 -12.34
N GLY A 154 -2.87 -11.22 -12.13
CA GLY A 154 -2.99 -9.92 -11.46
C GLY A 154 -2.57 -9.97 -9.98
N PHE A 155 -2.00 -11.07 -9.49
CA PHE A 155 -1.74 -11.31 -8.07
C PHE A 155 -0.28 -11.04 -7.66
N VAL A 156 0.51 -10.37 -8.48
CA VAL A 156 1.85 -9.92 -8.08
C VAL A 156 1.72 -8.90 -6.95
N GLY A 157 2.64 -8.98 -5.98
CA GLY A 157 2.71 -7.99 -4.92
C GLY A 157 2.30 -8.49 -3.53
N GLU A 158 2.04 -9.79 -3.37
CA GLU A 158 1.74 -10.39 -2.07
C GLU A 158 3.01 -10.70 -1.23
N SER A 159 4.05 -9.84 -1.35
CA SER A 159 5.35 -10.08 -0.70
C SER A 159 5.29 -10.01 0.83
N GLY A 160 4.29 -9.36 1.41
CA GLY A 160 4.02 -9.39 2.85
C GLY A 160 3.88 -10.81 3.39
N HIS A 161 3.40 -11.74 2.54
CA HIS A 161 3.25 -13.16 2.86
C HIS A 161 4.50 -14.02 2.59
N MET A 162 5.59 -13.42 2.14
CA MET A 162 6.87 -14.12 2.00
C MET A 162 7.38 -14.58 3.38
N VAL A 163 7.70 -15.88 3.53
CA VAL A 163 8.22 -16.43 4.78
C VAL A 163 9.66 -15.96 4.99
N VAL A 164 9.90 -15.16 6.03
CA VAL A 164 11.22 -14.65 6.42
C VAL A 164 11.81 -15.37 7.64
N ASP A 165 10.98 -16.08 8.38
CA ASP A 165 11.39 -16.97 9.47
C ASP A 165 10.51 -18.23 9.48
N ALA A 166 11.04 -19.33 8.96
CA ALA A 166 10.32 -20.61 8.88
C ALA A 166 9.95 -21.21 10.27
N ARG A 167 10.53 -20.69 11.35
CA ARG A 167 10.22 -21.07 12.73
C ARG A 167 9.55 -19.94 13.51
N GLY A 168 9.21 -18.87 12.81
CA GLY A 168 8.56 -17.69 13.38
C GLY A 168 7.13 -17.96 13.85
N PRO A 169 6.50 -16.98 14.47
CA PRO A 169 5.13 -17.08 14.94
C PRO A 169 4.12 -17.30 13.82
N ALA A 170 2.96 -17.90 14.17
CA ALA A 170 1.83 -18.00 13.25
C ALA A 170 1.18 -16.61 13.04
N HIS A 171 0.87 -16.30 11.81
CA HIS A 171 0.11 -15.12 11.42
C HIS A 171 -1.41 -15.42 11.41
N VAL A 172 -2.26 -14.39 11.41
CA VAL A 172 -3.72 -14.53 11.34
C VAL A 172 -4.21 -15.28 10.11
N THR A 173 -3.43 -15.29 9.04
CA THR A 173 -3.68 -16.07 7.81
C THR A 173 -3.39 -17.55 7.95
N GLY A 174 -2.89 -18.01 9.10
CA GLY A 174 -2.43 -19.38 9.34
C GLY A 174 -1.01 -19.66 8.83
N GLN A 175 -0.37 -18.73 8.13
CA GLN A 175 1.00 -18.87 7.64
C GLN A 175 2.00 -18.63 8.78
N GLN A 176 3.10 -19.39 8.81
CA GLN A 176 4.13 -19.25 9.82
C GLN A 176 5.26 -18.35 9.34
N GLY A 177 5.57 -17.31 10.13
CA GLY A 177 6.69 -16.40 9.94
C GLY A 177 6.67 -15.55 8.66
N PRO A 178 5.53 -15.03 8.18
CA PRO A 178 5.51 -14.14 7.02
C PRO A 178 6.15 -12.77 7.37
N TRP A 179 6.66 -12.09 6.37
CA TRP A 179 7.31 -10.78 6.54
C TRP A 179 6.39 -9.75 7.20
N GLU A 180 5.12 -9.72 6.85
CA GLU A 180 4.12 -8.82 7.42
C GLU A 180 4.01 -8.94 8.95
N TYR A 181 4.17 -10.14 9.51
CA TYR A 181 4.18 -10.32 10.97
C TYR A 181 5.27 -9.50 11.65
N PHE A 182 6.42 -9.30 10.99
CA PHE A 182 7.59 -8.63 11.57
C PHE A 182 7.71 -7.16 11.18
N ALA A 183 7.18 -6.74 10.03
CA ALA A 183 7.51 -5.47 9.39
C ALA A 183 6.27 -4.63 8.99
N SER A 184 5.07 -4.91 9.50
CA SER A 184 3.88 -4.09 9.31
C SER A 184 3.68 -3.05 10.43
N GLY A 185 2.72 -2.14 10.28
CA GLY A 185 2.32 -1.23 11.35
C GLY A 185 1.79 -1.97 12.58
N ASN A 186 1.11 -3.13 12.39
CA ASN A 186 0.73 -4.01 13.48
C ASN A 186 1.96 -4.56 14.23
N ALA A 187 3.03 -4.88 13.51
CA ALA A 187 4.31 -5.31 14.11
C ALA A 187 4.94 -4.19 14.92
N LEU A 188 4.98 -2.97 14.38
CA LEU A 188 5.52 -1.80 15.11
C LEU A 188 4.74 -1.54 16.40
N GLY A 189 3.41 -1.61 16.35
CA GLY A 189 2.56 -1.47 17.54
C GLY A 189 2.81 -2.58 18.58
N ARG A 190 3.01 -3.82 18.12
CA ARG A 190 3.37 -4.95 19.01
C ARG A 190 4.73 -4.73 19.67
N LEU A 191 5.76 -4.33 18.93
CA LEU A 191 7.07 -4.01 19.47
C LEU A 191 6.99 -2.88 20.52
N GLY A 192 6.17 -1.86 20.26
CA GLY A 192 5.90 -0.78 21.20
C GLY A 192 5.28 -1.28 22.51
N ARG A 193 4.27 -2.15 22.45
CA ARG A 193 3.63 -2.76 23.64
C ARG A 193 4.61 -3.63 24.43
N GLU A 194 5.36 -4.47 23.78
CA GLU A 194 6.38 -5.33 24.40
C GLU A 194 7.46 -4.50 25.13
N ALA A 195 7.93 -3.42 24.50
CA ALA A 195 8.87 -2.49 25.11
C ALA A 195 8.25 -1.77 26.32
N ALA A 196 7.04 -1.27 26.19
CA ALA A 196 6.32 -0.59 27.28
C ALA A 196 6.08 -1.52 28.47
N ALA A 197 5.62 -2.75 28.23
CA ALA A 197 5.37 -3.75 29.27
C ALA A 197 6.67 -4.14 30.01
N SER A 198 7.82 -4.11 29.34
CA SER A 198 9.13 -4.37 29.94
C SER A 198 9.80 -3.13 30.56
N GLY A 199 9.10 -1.98 30.60
CA GLY A 199 9.62 -0.71 31.12
C GLY A 199 10.66 -0.03 30.24
N LYS A 200 10.80 -0.47 28.98
CA LYS A 200 11.75 0.07 27.99
C LYS A 200 11.13 1.11 27.04
N PHE A 201 9.89 1.51 27.27
CA PHE A 201 9.20 2.57 26.55
C PHE A 201 8.19 3.29 27.47
N PRO A 202 8.70 3.90 28.58
CA PRO A 202 7.82 4.55 29.57
C PRO A 202 7.09 5.76 28.99
N TRP A 203 7.70 6.52 28.08
CA TRP A 203 7.06 7.62 27.38
C TRP A 203 5.82 7.14 26.62
N GLY A 204 5.95 6.10 25.80
CA GLY A 204 4.84 5.56 25.05
C GLY A 204 3.71 4.98 25.93
N ALA A 205 4.06 4.35 27.06
CA ALA A 205 3.07 3.88 28.03
C ALA A 205 2.31 5.03 28.67
N ALA A 206 2.98 6.16 28.96
CA ALA A 206 2.35 7.37 29.52
C ALA A 206 1.40 8.03 28.52
N GLU A 207 1.83 8.22 27.26
CA GLU A 207 1.00 8.77 26.18
C GLU A 207 -0.23 7.91 25.87
N ALA A 208 -0.07 6.59 25.88
CA ALA A 208 -1.15 5.65 25.61
C ALA A 208 -2.07 5.38 26.83
N GLY A 209 -1.69 5.88 28.02
CA GLY A 209 -2.36 5.60 29.29
C GLY A 209 -1.90 4.33 30.00
N ASN A 210 -1.46 3.31 29.29
CA ASN A 210 -0.81 2.10 29.81
C ASN A 210 -0.05 1.36 28.69
N ALA A 211 0.70 0.31 29.05
CA ALA A 211 1.52 -0.45 28.10
C ALA A 211 0.69 -1.18 27.03
N ASP A 212 -0.47 -1.72 27.38
CA ASP A 212 -1.30 -2.55 26.48
C ASP A 212 -1.99 -1.73 25.39
N THR A 213 -2.19 -0.43 25.65
CA THR A 213 -2.82 0.52 24.70
C THR A 213 -1.84 1.21 23.77
N VAL A 214 -0.54 0.92 23.87
CA VAL A 214 0.47 1.44 22.95
C VAL A 214 0.21 0.93 21.53
N THR A 215 0.22 1.83 20.57
CA THR A 215 0.01 1.57 19.14
C THR A 215 1.26 1.93 18.32
N SER A 216 1.27 1.57 17.04
CA SER A 216 2.30 2.03 16.10
C SER A 216 2.39 3.55 16.03
N GLN A 217 1.27 4.26 16.18
CA GLN A 217 1.25 5.73 16.16
C GLN A 217 2.05 6.34 17.32
N HIS A 218 1.97 5.76 18.54
CA HIS A 218 2.77 6.24 19.67
C HIS A 218 4.28 6.07 19.41
N VAL A 219 4.68 4.93 18.83
CA VAL A 219 6.09 4.72 18.43
C VAL A 219 6.50 5.70 17.33
N ALA A 220 5.62 5.87 16.31
CA ALA A 220 5.87 6.79 15.19
C ALA A 220 6.04 8.24 15.67
N THR A 221 5.14 8.71 16.55
CA THR A 221 5.20 10.06 17.11
C THR A 221 6.48 10.25 17.94
N GLY A 222 6.77 9.32 18.86
CA GLY A 222 7.99 9.40 19.67
C GLY A 222 9.26 9.38 18.82
N ALA A 223 9.32 8.56 17.78
CA ALA A 223 10.45 8.51 16.86
C ALA A 223 10.61 9.81 16.05
N ALA A 224 9.53 10.41 15.58
CA ALA A 224 9.54 11.68 14.87
C ALA A 224 9.97 12.84 15.78
N GLU A 225 9.65 12.78 17.08
CA GLU A 225 10.07 13.73 18.10
C GLU A 225 11.50 13.48 18.65
N GLY A 226 12.14 12.39 18.21
CA GLY A 226 13.50 12.05 18.64
C GLY A 226 13.55 11.34 20.01
N GLU A 227 12.44 10.77 20.48
CA GLU A 227 12.40 10.03 21.74
C GLU A 227 13.28 8.77 21.63
N GLY A 228 14.22 8.60 22.57
CA GLY A 228 15.29 7.60 22.45
C GLY A 228 14.82 6.15 22.47
N ASP A 229 13.76 5.81 23.23
CA ASP A 229 13.21 4.45 23.28
C ASP A 229 12.41 4.15 22.02
N ALA A 230 11.64 5.13 21.51
CA ALA A 230 10.92 4.99 20.26
C ALA A 230 11.89 4.78 19.08
N LEU A 231 13.01 5.51 19.04
CA LEU A 231 14.05 5.32 18.02
C LEU A 231 14.68 3.92 18.08
N ARG A 232 14.89 3.35 19.28
CA ARG A 232 15.38 1.96 19.41
C ARG A 232 14.37 0.92 18.94
N ILE A 233 13.08 1.15 19.21
CA ILE A 233 12.00 0.30 18.70
C ILE A 233 11.93 0.40 17.19
N LEU A 234 12.02 1.62 16.64
CA LEU A 234 12.02 1.86 15.20
C LEU A 234 13.23 1.20 14.51
N ASP A 235 14.43 1.24 15.10
CA ASP A 235 15.63 0.59 14.56
C ASP A 235 15.41 -0.93 14.43
N ALA A 236 14.89 -1.58 15.48
CA ALA A 236 14.56 -3.00 15.43
C ALA A 236 13.49 -3.32 14.36
N PHE A 237 12.51 -2.46 14.19
CA PHE A 237 11.50 -2.55 13.14
C PHE A 237 12.11 -2.38 11.75
N CYS A 238 12.94 -1.36 11.53
CA CYS A 238 13.63 -1.10 10.26
C CYS A 238 14.50 -2.27 9.83
N ARG A 239 15.10 -3.00 10.78
CA ARG A 239 15.86 -4.22 10.49
C ARG A 239 14.99 -5.30 9.85
N GLU A 240 13.78 -5.49 10.35
CA GLU A 240 12.86 -6.49 9.77
C GLU A 240 12.27 -6.02 8.43
N VAL A 241 12.05 -4.71 8.26
CA VAL A 241 11.73 -4.14 6.94
C VAL A 241 12.87 -4.40 5.96
N GLY A 242 14.11 -4.04 6.32
CA GLY A 242 15.31 -4.23 5.51
C GLY A 242 15.55 -5.69 5.11
N ARG A 243 15.22 -6.66 6.00
CA ARG A 243 15.30 -8.11 5.72
C ARG A 243 14.44 -8.51 4.51
N GLY A 244 13.18 -8.09 4.49
CA GLY A 244 12.30 -8.40 3.36
C GLY A 244 12.71 -7.67 2.09
N LEU A 245 13.13 -6.41 2.22
CA LEU A 245 13.62 -5.64 1.08
C LEU A 245 14.87 -6.25 0.46
N ALA A 246 15.83 -6.72 1.26
CA ALA A 246 17.01 -7.43 0.77
C ALA A 246 16.63 -8.65 -0.07
N ASN A 247 15.61 -9.42 0.35
CA ASN A 247 15.12 -10.55 -0.45
C ASN A 247 14.53 -10.09 -1.79
N LEU A 248 13.73 -9.01 -1.81
CA LEU A 248 13.15 -8.47 -3.03
C LEU A 248 14.23 -7.96 -4.00
N VAL A 249 15.23 -7.26 -3.47
CA VAL A 249 16.37 -6.77 -4.27
C VAL A 249 17.16 -7.93 -4.85
N LEU A 250 17.39 -9.01 -4.08
CA LEU A 250 18.11 -10.20 -4.57
C LEU A 250 17.36 -10.96 -5.67
N ILE A 251 16.02 -10.87 -5.70
CA ILE A 251 15.19 -11.57 -6.69
C ILE A 251 14.99 -10.72 -7.96
N LEU A 252 14.80 -9.40 -7.81
CA LEU A 252 14.36 -8.52 -8.90
C LEU A 252 15.44 -7.52 -9.36
N ASP A 253 16.60 -7.47 -8.69
CA ASP A 253 17.71 -6.53 -8.95
C ASP A 253 17.24 -5.06 -9.04
N LEU A 254 16.54 -4.62 -7.98
CA LEU A 254 15.96 -3.29 -7.90
C LEU A 254 17.03 -2.21 -7.67
N GLU A 255 16.81 -1.03 -8.23
CA GLU A 255 17.67 0.16 -8.04
C GLU A 255 17.07 1.17 -7.05
N LEU A 256 15.74 1.08 -6.78
CA LEU A 256 15.04 1.93 -5.85
C LEU A 256 13.97 1.14 -5.08
N VAL A 257 13.84 1.43 -3.79
CA VAL A 257 12.68 1.04 -2.98
C VAL A 257 11.98 2.31 -2.52
N VAL A 258 10.69 2.43 -2.82
CA VAL A 258 9.84 3.51 -2.33
C VAL A 258 9.01 2.98 -1.17
N ILE A 259 9.14 3.60 0.00
CA ILE A 259 8.35 3.27 1.19
C ILE A 259 7.10 4.15 1.19
N GLY A 260 5.93 3.52 1.15
CA GLY A 260 4.62 4.15 1.23
C GLY A 260 3.85 3.76 2.49
N GLY A 261 2.58 4.15 2.54
CA GLY A 261 1.66 3.80 3.63
C GLY A 261 1.74 4.72 4.84
N GLY A 262 0.92 4.42 5.84
CA GLY A 262 0.71 5.32 7.00
C GLY A 262 1.96 5.58 7.85
N LEU A 263 2.94 4.66 7.84
CA LEU A 263 4.18 4.84 8.59
C LEU A 263 5.15 5.86 7.96
N CYS A 264 4.89 6.34 6.72
CA CYS A 264 5.67 7.45 6.13
C CYS A 264 5.63 8.72 6.96
N SER A 265 4.63 8.91 7.82
CA SER A 265 4.56 10.03 8.77
C SER A 265 5.73 10.10 9.75
N ILE A 266 6.48 9.01 9.96
CA ILE A 266 7.73 8.99 10.75
C ILE A 266 8.81 9.80 10.03
N GLY A 267 8.80 9.88 8.71
CA GLY A 267 9.73 10.67 7.93
C GLY A 267 11.14 10.09 7.85
N GLU A 268 12.14 10.97 7.95
CA GLU A 268 13.56 10.63 7.79
C GLU A 268 14.08 9.53 8.74
N PRO A 269 13.68 9.43 10.00
CA PRO A 269 14.09 8.32 10.86
C PRO A 269 13.73 6.94 10.30
N LEU A 270 12.54 6.79 9.69
CA LEU A 270 12.12 5.55 9.02
C LEU A 270 12.97 5.31 7.76
N ARG A 271 13.04 6.32 6.86
CA ARG A 271 13.78 6.19 5.61
C ARG A 271 15.25 5.80 5.85
N ALA A 272 15.94 6.54 6.72
CA ALA A 272 17.35 6.31 7.01
C ALA A 272 17.59 4.97 7.71
N GLY A 273 16.70 4.56 8.63
CA GLY A 273 16.79 3.27 9.30
C GLY A 273 16.59 2.10 8.32
N VAL A 274 15.62 2.20 7.42
CA VAL A 274 15.37 1.18 6.38
C VAL A 274 16.53 1.12 5.39
N ASP A 275 17.06 2.28 4.95
CA ASP A 275 18.22 2.36 4.06
C ASP A 275 19.44 1.67 4.69
N TYR A 276 19.77 2.02 5.93
CA TYR A 276 20.87 1.43 6.67
C TYR A 276 20.75 -0.12 6.73
N TRP A 277 19.60 -0.64 7.17
CA TRP A 277 19.42 -2.07 7.33
C TRP A 277 19.31 -2.82 6.00
N LEU A 278 18.81 -2.18 4.94
CA LEU A 278 18.85 -2.76 3.59
C LEU A 278 20.31 -2.99 3.16
N GLN A 279 21.19 -1.98 3.28
CA GLN A 279 22.60 -2.11 2.89
C GLN A 279 23.34 -3.16 3.74
N GLU A 280 23.08 -3.20 5.05
CA GLU A 280 23.71 -4.17 5.97
C GLU A 280 23.29 -5.64 5.68
N LEU A 281 22.04 -5.85 5.26
CA LEU A 281 21.48 -7.19 5.05
C LEU A 281 21.58 -7.69 3.61
N LEU A 282 21.86 -6.79 2.67
CA LEU A 282 21.92 -7.10 1.25
C LEU A 282 23.24 -7.79 0.89
N LEU A 283 23.14 -9.02 0.40
CA LEU A 283 24.31 -9.76 -0.07
C LEU A 283 25.06 -8.99 -1.16
N GLY A 284 26.34 -8.78 -0.94
CA GLY A 284 27.22 -8.13 -1.92
C GLY A 284 27.00 -6.64 -2.07
N SER A 285 26.45 -5.95 -1.07
CA SER A 285 26.22 -4.50 -1.09
C SER A 285 27.46 -3.67 -1.47
N GLU A 286 28.67 -4.16 -1.12
CA GLU A 286 29.95 -3.52 -1.48
C GLU A 286 30.32 -3.66 -2.98
N TYR A 287 29.69 -4.57 -3.71
CA TYR A 287 30.05 -4.93 -5.10
C TYR A 287 28.96 -4.61 -6.11
N ARG A 288 27.85 -4.03 -5.67
CA ARG A 288 26.71 -3.67 -6.51
C ARG A 288 26.39 -2.19 -6.40
N PRO A 289 25.68 -1.61 -7.40
CA PRO A 289 25.16 -0.27 -7.25
C PRO A 289 24.32 -0.13 -5.98
N VAL A 290 24.41 1.04 -5.33
CA VAL A 290 23.62 1.32 -4.13
C VAL A 290 22.13 1.34 -4.48
N VAL A 291 21.35 0.50 -3.81
CA VAL A 291 19.89 0.53 -3.90
C VAL A 291 19.39 1.69 -3.05
N ARG A 292 18.70 2.63 -3.67
CA ARG A 292 18.18 3.82 -2.98
C ARG A 292 16.90 3.50 -2.21
N VAL A 293 16.70 4.17 -1.08
CA VAL A 293 15.43 4.15 -0.35
C VAL A 293 14.84 5.56 -0.33
N ALA A 294 13.60 5.71 -0.80
CA ALA A 294 12.85 6.95 -0.79
C ALA A 294 11.50 6.77 -0.09
N LEU A 295 10.90 7.86 0.37
CA LEU A 295 9.50 7.88 0.80
C LEU A 295 8.60 8.20 -0.40
N ALA A 296 7.38 7.65 -0.39
CA ALA A 296 6.35 7.95 -1.38
C ALA A 296 5.96 9.44 -1.32
N GLU A 297 5.70 10.04 -2.49
CA GLU A 297 5.44 11.47 -2.65
C GLU A 297 3.96 11.81 -2.81
N LEU A 298 3.14 10.88 -3.35
CA LEU A 298 1.75 11.16 -3.74
C LEU A 298 0.73 11.01 -2.59
N GLY A 299 1.19 10.55 -1.42
CA GLY A 299 0.36 10.48 -0.23
C GLY A 299 -0.82 9.50 -0.33
N PRO A 300 -1.93 9.78 0.42
CA PRO A 300 -3.03 8.82 0.56
C PRO A 300 -3.89 8.64 -0.71
N GLU A 301 -3.76 9.51 -1.69
CA GLU A 301 -4.51 9.43 -2.96
C GLU A 301 -3.80 8.56 -4.02
N ALA A 302 -2.57 8.12 -3.75
CA ALA A 302 -1.74 7.35 -4.70
C ALA A 302 -2.45 6.10 -5.26
N GLY A 303 -3.15 5.32 -4.40
CA GLY A 303 -3.90 4.14 -4.83
C GLY A 303 -5.03 4.47 -5.81
N ALA A 304 -5.84 5.48 -5.48
CA ALA A 304 -6.93 5.92 -6.35
C ALA A 304 -6.40 6.57 -7.64
N LEU A 305 -5.37 7.43 -7.55
CA LEU A 305 -4.73 8.03 -8.71
C LEU A 305 -4.17 6.95 -9.65
N GLY A 306 -3.44 5.97 -9.12
CA GLY A 306 -2.89 4.88 -9.91
C GLY A 306 -3.96 4.02 -10.58
N ALA A 307 -5.06 3.74 -9.88
CA ALA A 307 -6.19 3.04 -10.47
C ALA A 307 -6.79 3.84 -11.65
N ALA A 308 -6.95 5.17 -11.52
CA ALA A 308 -7.39 6.03 -12.60
C ALA A 308 -6.42 5.98 -13.80
N LEU A 309 -5.13 6.15 -13.55
CA LEU A 309 -4.10 6.13 -14.59
C LEU A 309 -4.08 4.80 -15.36
N ILE A 310 -4.16 3.65 -14.66
CA ILE A 310 -4.23 2.32 -15.29
C ILE A 310 -5.49 2.21 -16.16
N ALA A 311 -6.63 2.70 -15.69
CA ALA A 311 -7.86 2.69 -16.47
C ALA A 311 -7.78 3.62 -17.70
N GLY A 312 -7.04 4.72 -17.60
CA GLY A 312 -6.80 5.65 -18.69
C GLY A 312 -5.94 5.07 -19.83
N GLU A 313 -5.03 4.13 -19.53
CA GLU A 313 -4.19 3.48 -20.57
C GLU A 313 -4.97 2.60 -21.55
N ILE A 314 -6.24 2.32 -21.24
CA ILE A 314 -7.09 1.45 -22.09
C ILE A 314 -8.10 2.23 -22.92
N LEU A 315 -8.14 3.57 -22.82
CA LEU A 315 -8.96 4.45 -23.64
C LEU A 315 -8.25 4.77 -24.95
#